data_e9c01b856732f5f5356cb3cdc451714d
#
_entry.id   e9c01b856732f5f5356cb3cdc451714d
#
_cell.length_a   1.000
_cell.length_b   1.000
_cell.length_c   1.000
_cell.angle_alpha   90.00
_cell.angle_beta   90.00
_cell.angle_gamma   90.00
#
_symmetry.space_group_name_H-M   'P 1'
#
loop_
_entity.id
_entity.type
_entity.pdbx_description
1 polymer ?
#
loop_
_entity_poly.entity_id
_entity_poly.type
_entity_poly.pdbx_seq_one_letter_code
_entity_poly.pdbx_strand_id
1 'polypeptide(L)'
;MDSEARVRSQIRRFQRFVAASLRTVSRGPAAYWAWLALLAVLIVSGVHAYAMQVSSGLILTSMRDQVSWGFYIGNFTFLVGVAAAAVVLVIPAYIYHWKPIREIVIFGELLALSAIVMCLLFVAVDVGRPDRLWHMIPGIGLMNFPRSILAWDAVVLNLYFALNFIVVTHILYRAFTGRPYNRRLVVPLVLLSIPMAVGIHTVTAFLYNGLAARPYWNSSILAPQFLASAFCAGPAILLIVLQLLQRFTRFEIQKDAIWKIAELMAYAAFLNLFLHCAEAF
;
A
#
# COMPACT_ATOMS: atom_id res chain seq x y z
N MET A 1 -1.05 6.36 -42.18
CA MET A 1 -1.47 7.68 -41.64
C MET A 1 -2.44 7.59 -40.44
N ASP A 2 -3.35 6.61 -40.41
CA ASP A 2 -4.36 6.51 -39.32
C ASP A 2 -3.84 6.06 -37.94
N SER A 3 -2.79 5.26 -37.86
CA SER A 3 -2.27 4.74 -36.56
C SER A 3 -1.62 5.83 -35.72
N GLU A 4 -0.79 6.68 -36.32
CA GLU A 4 -0.14 7.79 -35.61
C GLU A 4 -1.14 8.84 -35.10
N ALA A 5 -2.14 9.18 -35.90
CA ALA A 5 -3.19 10.11 -35.51
C ALA A 5 -4.00 9.56 -34.33
N ARG A 6 -4.30 8.26 -34.29
CA ARG A 6 -4.93 7.57 -33.16
C ARG A 6 -4.07 7.61 -31.90
N VAL A 7 -2.78 7.28 -32.01
CA VAL A 7 -1.85 7.31 -30.87
C VAL A 7 -1.74 8.74 -30.30
N ARG A 8 -1.54 9.75 -31.13
CA ARG A 8 -1.49 11.17 -30.71
C ARG A 8 -2.79 11.61 -30.03
N SER A 9 -3.94 11.17 -30.51
CA SER A 9 -5.23 11.48 -29.88
C SER A 9 -5.38 10.84 -28.51
N GLN A 10 -4.90 9.59 -28.31
CA GLN A 10 -4.89 8.89 -27.02
C GLN A 10 -3.96 9.58 -26.03
N ILE A 11 -2.74 9.94 -26.45
CA ILE A 11 -1.79 10.67 -25.61
C ILE A 11 -2.38 12.00 -25.13
N ARG A 12 -2.99 12.80 -26.02
CA ARG A 12 -3.64 14.06 -25.65
C ARG A 12 -4.79 13.84 -24.65
N ARG A 13 -5.58 12.78 -24.78
CA ARG A 13 -6.64 12.46 -23.82
C ARG A 13 -6.09 12.09 -22.47
N PHE A 14 -5.00 11.31 -22.43
CA PHE A 14 -4.34 10.97 -21.18
C PHE A 14 -3.72 12.19 -20.51
N GLN A 15 -3.07 13.07 -21.25
CA GLN A 15 -2.56 14.35 -20.74
C GLN A 15 -3.68 15.23 -20.16
N ARG A 16 -4.86 15.27 -20.80
CA ARG A 16 -6.04 15.97 -20.25
C ARG A 16 -6.52 15.35 -18.95
N PHE A 17 -6.52 14.03 -18.85
CA PHE A 17 -6.87 13.32 -17.61
C PHE A 17 -5.90 13.70 -16.48
N VAL A 18 -4.59 13.62 -16.72
CA VAL A 18 -3.58 14.02 -15.73
C VAL A 18 -3.75 15.49 -15.32
N ALA A 19 -3.91 16.38 -16.29
CA ALA A 19 -4.14 17.80 -16.00
C ALA A 19 -5.43 18.06 -15.21
N ALA A 20 -6.50 17.33 -15.51
CA ALA A 20 -7.77 17.43 -14.77
C ALA A 20 -7.62 16.90 -13.34
N SER A 21 -6.91 15.77 -13.15
CA SER A 21 -6.62 15.20 -11.82
C SER A 21 -5.80 16.19 -10.97
N LEU A 22 -4.75 16.77 -11.54
CA LEU A 22 -3.94 17.80 -10.85
C LEU A 22 -4.78 19.04 -10.49
N ARG A 23 -5.64 19.51 -11.40
CA ARG A 23 -6.56 20.63 -11.11
C ARG A 23 -7.55 20.30 -9.99
N THR A 24 -8.01 19.07 -9.89
CA THR A 24 -8.93 18.65 -8.84
C THR A 24 -8.21 18.67 -7.48
N VAL A 25 -6.99 18.15 -7.41
CA VAL A 25 -6.16 18.17 -6.19
C VAL A 25 -5.73 19.59 -5.80
N SER A 26 -5.56 20.51 -6.79
CA SER A 26 -5.18 21.89 -6.54
C SER A 26 -6.37 22.84 -6.24
N ARG A 27 -7.57 22.30 -5.97
CA ARG A 27 -8.77 23.07 -5.65
C ARG A 27 -9.39 22.57 -4.35
N GLY A 28 -9.59 23.48 -3.41
CA GLY A 28 -10.21 23.13 -2.14
C GLY A 28 -10.54 24.36 -1.30
N PRO A 29 -11.38 24.22 -0.26
CA PRO A 29 -11.66 25.27 0.69
C PRO A 29 -10.43 25.61 1.53
N ALA A 30 -10.47 26.71 2.29
CA ALA A 30 -9.36 27.16 3.14
C ALA A 30 -8.87 26.05 4.12
N ALA A 31 -9.78 25.25 4.67
CA ALA A 31 -9.44 24.13 5.56
C ALA A 31 -8.58 23.06 4.85
N TYR A 32 -8.85 22.79 3.58
CA TYR A 32 -8.04 21.87 2.77
C TYR A 32 -6.61 22.40 2.60
N TRP A 33 -6.46 23.69 2.30
CA TRP A 33 -5.14 24.31 2.15
C TRP A 33 -4.39 24.41 3.48
N ALA A 34 -5.10 24.69 4.59
CA ALA A 34 -4.50 24.65 5.93
C ALA A 34 -3.98 23.25 6.28
N TRP A 35 -4.75 22.19 5.93
CA TRP A 35 -4.31 20.81 6.09
C TRP A 35 -3.08 20.48 5.24
N LEU A 36 -3.07 20.89 3.97
CA LEU A 36 -1.90 20.68 3.10
C LEU A 36 -0.67 21.44 3.60
N ALA A 37 -0.84 22.65 4.12
CA ALA A 37 0.25 23.43 4.71
C ALA A 37 0.83 22.74 5.94
N LEU A 38 -0.02 22.18 6.82
CA LEU A 38 0.43 21.38 7.97
C LEU A 38 1.23 20.17 7.50
N LEU A 39 0.72 19.41 6.51
CA LEU A 39 1.45 18.26 5.96
C LEU A 39 2.77 18.68 5.32
N ALA A 40 2.82 19.81 4.62
CA ALA A 40 4.05 20.34 4.03
C ALA A 40 5.10 20.67 5.11
N VAL A 41 4.70 21.29 6.21
CA VAL A 41 5.58 21.58 7.36
C VAL A 41 6.14 20.28 7.95
N LEU A 42 5.29 19.26 8.14
CA LEU A 42 5.72 17.95 8.64
C LEU A 42 6.71 17.26 7.67
N ILE A 43 6.42 17.31 6.36
CA ILE A 43 7.32 16.76 5.33
C ILE A 43 8.67 17.48 5.34
N VAL A 44 8.69 18.82 5.39
CA VAL A 44 9.94 19.60 5.43
C VAL A 44 10.74 19.26 6.68
N SER A 45 10.09 19.14 7.84
CA SER A 45 10.72 18.73 9.09
C SER A 45 11.30 17.32 9.00
N GLY A 46 10.56 16.38 8.38
CA GLY A 46 11.02 15.01 8.15
C GLY A 46 12.21 14.95 7.19
N VAL A 47 12.17 15.71 6.10
CA VAL A 47 13.29 15.80 5.14
C VAL A 47 14.55 16.39 5.82
N HIS A 48 14.38 17.41 6.66
CA HIS A 48 15.49 17.96 7.44
C HIS A 48 16.10 16.93 8.40
N ALA A 49 15.26 16.22 9.16
CA ALA A 49 15.71 15.14 10.04
C ALA A 49 16.42 14.02 9.27
N TYR A 50 15.90 13.65 8.10
CA TYR A 50 16.52 12.67 7.22
C TYR A 50 17.87 13.14 6.67
N ALA A 51 18.01 14.41 6.31
CA ALA A 51 19.30 14.98 5.89
C ALA A 51 20.35 14.90 6.99
N MET A 52 19.97 15.16 8.25
CA MET A 52 20.86 14.95 9.40
C MET A 52 21.22 13.46 9.58
N GLN A 53 20.25 12.56 9.42
CA GLN A 53 20.50 11.11 9.48
C GLN A 53 21.47 10.65 8.40
N VAL A 54 21.37 11.13 7.16
CA VAL A 54 22.27 10.77 6.07
C VAL A 54 23.70 11.25 6.36
N SER A 55 23.87 12.42 6.98
CA SER A 55 25.19 12.97 7.31
C SER A 55 25.83 12.32 8.55
N SER A 56 25.06 11.96 9.55
CA SER A 56 25.55 11.47 10.85
C SER A 56 25.37 9.95 11.03
N GLY A 57 24.63 9.30 10.13
CA GLY A 57 24.32 7.86 10.17
C GLY A 57 23.10 7.53 11.03
N LEU A 58 22.71 6.26 10.98
CA LEU A 58 21.55 5.72 11.70
C LEU A 58 21.66 5.80 13.23
N ILE A 59 22.81 6.15 13.77
CA ILE A 59 23.01 6.34 15.21
C ILE A 59 22.05 7.39 15.79
N LEU A 60 21.64 8.38 15.00
CA LEU A 60 20.66 9.40 15.39
C LEU A 60 19.27 8.81 15.69
N THR A 61 18.96 7.65 15.15
CA THR A 61 17.69 6.93 15.39
C THR A 61 17.78 5.97 16.56
N SER A 62 18.89 5.97 17.30
CA SER A 62 19.23 4.98 18.36
C SER A 62 19.33 3.53 17.87
N MET A 63 19.35 3.30 16.56
CA MET A 63 19.66 1.99 15.99
C MET A 63 21.13 1.65 16.16
N ARG A 64 21.40 0.41 16.57
CA ARG A 64 22.74 -0.14 16.85
C ARG A 64 22.78 -1.59 16.40
N ASP A 65 23.93 -2.24 16.51
CA ASP A 65 24.08 -3.66 16.17
C ASP A 65 23.11 -4.56 16.97
N GLN A 66 22.80 -4.19 18.23
CA GLN A 66 21.81 -4.90 19.05
C GLN A 66 20.35 -4.56 18.69
N VAL A 67 20.09 -3.39 18.09
CA VAL A 67 18.78 -2.90 17.66
C VAL A 67 18.90 -2.45 16.20
N SER A 68 19.00 -3.42 15.31
CA SER A 68 19.21 -3.19 13.87
C SER A 68 17.96 -2.66 13.16
N TRP A 69 16.78 -2.97 13.67
CA TRP A 69 15.49 -2.50 13.15
C TRP A 69 14.68 -1.79 14.23
N GLY A 70 14.14 -0.62 13.89
CA GLY A 70 13.41 0.22 14.80
C GLY A 70 12.06 0.67 14.22
N PHE A 71 11.72 1.91 14.49
CA PHE A 71 10.43 2.49 14.16
C PHE A 71 10.12 2.51 12.65
N TYR A 72 11.13 2.68 11.79
CA TYR A 72 10.93 2.69 10.33
C TYR A 72 10.41 1.34 9.82
N ILE A 73 11.04 0.26 10.23
CA ILE A 73 10.62 -1.10 9.80
C ILE A 73 9.31 -1.50 10.48
N GLY A 74 9.05 -1.09 11.72
CA GLY A 74 7.74 -1.28 12.35
C GLY A 74 6.60 -0.61 11.57
N ASN A 75 6.79 0.64 11.13
CA ASN A 75 5.82 1.33 10.27
C ASN A 75 5.70 0.69 8.88
N PHE A 76 6.82 0.28 8.28
CA PHE A 76 6.81 -0.48 7.04
C PHE A 76 5.90 -1.71 7.15
N THR A 77 6.10 -2.54 8.16
CA THR A 77 5.30 -3.76 8.37
C THR A 77 3.82 -3.45 8.59
N PHE A 78 3.51 -2.44 9.40
CA PHE A 78 2.13 -1.98 9.59
C PHE A 78 1.48 -1.57 8.27
N LEU A 79 2.19 -0.80 7.45
CA LEU A 79 1.69 -0.32 6.16
C LEU A 79 1.56 -1.43 5.11
N VAL A 80 2.41 -2.45 5.14
CA VAL A 80 2.20 -3.68 4.37
C VAL A 80 0.84 -4.28 4.73
N GLY A 81 0.49 -4.32 6.03
CA GLY A 81 -0.83 -4.74 6.50
C GLY A 81 -1.96 -3.87 5.96
N VAL A 82 -1.79 -2.54 5.96
CA VAL A 82 -2.79 -1.60 5.42
C VAL A 82 -3.00 -1.81 3.91
N ALA A 83 -1.96 -2.17 3.17
CA ALA A 83 -2.07 -2.46 1.74
C ALA A 83 -3.00 -3.64 1.42
N ALA A 84 -3.25 -4.54 2.38
CA ALA A 84 -4.24 -5.61 2.24
C ALA A 84 -5.70 -5.13 2.21
N ALA A 85 -5.97 -3.88 2.60
CA ALA A 85 -7.34 -3.33 2.62
C ALA A 85 -8.07 -3.49 1.28
N ALA A 86 -7.36 -3.31 0.17
CA ALA A 86 -7.92 -3.50 -1.17
C ALA A 86 -8.41 -4.93 -1.37
N VAL A 87 -7.66 -5.94 -0.94
CA VAL A 87 -7.96 -7.35 -1.20
C VAL A 87 -9.25 -7.79 -0.50
N VAL A 88 -9.54 -7.26 0.69
CA VAL A 88 -10.79 -7.55 1.41
C VAL A 88 -12.02 -7.10 0.60
N LEU A 89 -11.89 -6.01 -0.18
CA LEU A 89 -12.97 -5.48 -1.01
C LEU A 89 -13.04 -6.13 -2.39
N VAL A 90 -11.90 -6.62 -2.89
CA VAL A 90 -11.75 -7.14 -4.25
C VAL A 90 -12.70 -8.32 -4.52
N ILE A 91 -12.72 -9.30 -3.63
CA ILE A 91 -13.55 -10.50 -3.79
C ILE A 91 -15.04 -10.14 -3.85
N PRO A 92 -15.62 -9.43 -2.87
CA PRO A 92 -17.04 -9.07 -2.95
C PRO A 92 -17.36 -8.13 -4.11
N ALA A 93 -16.46 -7.22 -4.48
CA ALA A 93 -16.71 -6.25 -5.55
C ALA A 93 -16.66 -6.86 -6.96
N TYR A 94 -15.63 -7.63 -7.28
CA TYR A 94 -15.35 -8.07 -8.65
C TYR A 94 -15.77 -9.51 -8.92
N ILE A 95 -15.79 -10.39 -7.90
CA ILE A 95 -16.23 -11.78 -8.05
C ILE A 95 -17.73 -11.89 -7.79
N TYR A 96 -18.18 -11.46 -6.62
CA TYR A 96 -19.61 -11.55 -6.25
C TYR A 96 -20.44 -10.38 -6.80
N HIS A 97 -19.83 -9.35 -7.39
CA HIS A 97 -20.49 -8.16 -7.93
C HIS A 97 -21.43 -7.48 -6.93
N TRP A 98 -21.13 -7.57 -5.65
CA TRP A 98 -21.95 -6.98 -4.60
C TRP A 98 -21.87 -5.45 -4.66
N LYS A 99 -23.03 -4.85 -4.99
CA LYS A 99 -23.11 -3.43 -5.32
C LYS A 99 -22.58 -2.49 -4.22
N PRO A 100 -22.92 -2.66 -2.92
CA PRO A 100 -22.45 -1.77 -1.87
C PRO A 100 -20.91 -1.66 -1.78
N ILE A 101 -20.20 -2.78 -1.90
CA ILE A 101 -18.73 -2.79 -1.89
C ILE A 101 -18.15 -2.28 -3.20
N ARG A 102 -18.80 -2.58 -4.34
CA ARG A 102 -18.31 -2.13 -5.65
C ARG A 102 -18.28 -0.60 -5.78
N GLU A 103 -19.13 0.13 -5.08
CA GLU A 103 -19.16 1.59 -5.08
C GLU A 103 -18.00 2.21 -4.32
N ILE A 104 -17.43 1.48 -3.34
CA ILE A 104 -16.36 1.97 -2.47
C ILE A 104 -15.00 1.31 -2.71
N VAL A 105 -14.92 0.28 -3.56
CA VAL A 105 -13.67 -0.50 -3.77
C VAL A 105 -12.49 0.38 -4.20
N ILE A 106 -12.75 1.43 -4.95
CA ILE A 106 -11.71 2.37 -5.42
C ILE A 106 -10.98 3.06 -4.25
N PHE A 107 -11.67 3.33 -3.13
CA PHE A 107 -11.03 3.91 -1.94
C PHE A 107 -10.07 2.93 -1.29
N GLY A 108 -10.41 1.63 -1.25
CA GLY A 108 -9.51 0.59 -0.77
C GLY A 108 -8.27 0.44 -1.66
N GLU A 109 -8.44 0.49 -2.99
CA GLU A 109 -7.33 0.43 -3.95
C GLU A 109 -6.41 1.67 -3.86
N LEU A 110 -6.98 2.87 -3.67
CA LEU A 110 -6.22 4.10 -3.45
C LEU A 110 -5.47 4.07 -2.11
N LEU A 111 -6.11 3.56 -1.05
CA LEU A 111 -5.48 3.38 0.25
C LEU A 111 -4.31 2.40 0.16
N ALA A 112 -4.49 1.26 -0.51
CA ALA A 112 -3.43 0.28 -0.72
C ALA A 112 -2.25 0.90 -1.49
N LEU A 113 -2.53 1.63 -2.57
CA LEU A 113 -1.50 2.30 -3.35
C LEU A 113 -0.72 3.31 -2.50
N SER A 114 -1.41 4.11 -1.69
CA SER A 114 -0.79 5.07 -0.77
C SER A 114 0.06 4.36 0.29
N ALA A 115 -0.43 3.26 0.86
CA ALA A 115 0.29 2.46 1.83
C ALA A 115 1.58 1.87 1.24
N ILE A 116 1.53 1.34 0.00
CA ILE A 116 2.72 0.80 -0.66
C ILE A 116 3.77 1.89 -0.93
N VAL A 117 3.35 3.08 -1.37
CA VAL A 117 4.26 4.23 -1.53
C VAL A 117 4.96 4.54 -0.21
N MET A 118 4.21 4.58 0.89
CA MET A 118 4.79 4.81 2.22
C MET A 118 5.70 3.67 2.67
N CYS A 119 5.38 2.41 2.34
CA CYS A 119 6.28 1.27 2.57
C CYS A 119 7.64 1.50 1.90
N LEU A 120 7.63 1.86 0.61
CA LEU A 120 8.86 2.11 -0.15
C LEU A 120 9.66 3.28 0.46
N LEU A 121 8.99 4.33 0.92
CA LEU A 121 9.64 5.46 1.59
C LEU A 121 10.24 5.06 2.94
N PHE A 122 9.56 4.25 3.76
CA PHE A 122 10.11 3.78 5.03
C PHE A 122 11.33 2.88 4.83
N VAL A 123 11.32 2.01 3.83
CA VAL A 123 12.52 1.23 3.45
C VAL A 123 13.64 2.17 2.99
N ALA A 124 13.33 3.17 2.18
CA ALA A 124 14.35 4.11 1.67
C ALA A 124 15.03 4.92 2.79
N VAL A 125 14.27 5.34 3.81
CA VAL A 125 14.87 6.08 4.95
C VAL A 125 15.57 5.18 5.95
N ASP A 126 15.24 3.88 6.00
CA ASP A 126 15.92 2.89 6.85
C ASP A 126 17.26 2.43 6.27
N VAL A 127 17.47 2.59 4.97
CA VAL A 127 18.74 2.23 4.32
C VAL A 127 19.84 3.17 4.76
N GLY A 128 20.87 2.64 5.43
CA GLY A 128 22.00 3.43 5.93
C GLY A 128 22.89 4.05 4.83
N ARG A 129 22.80 3.53 3.59
CA ARG A 129 23.57 4.01 2.42
C ARG A 129 22.62 4.24 1.23
N PRO A 130 21.83 5.32 1.25
CA PRO A 130 20.87 5.62 0.18
C PRO A 130 21.54 5.84 -1.19
N ASP A 131 22.79 6.26 -1.22
CA ASP A 131 23.62 6.35 -2.42
C ASP A 131 23.79 5.02 -3.17
N ARG A 132 23.52 3.88 -2.52
CA ARG A 132 23.60 2.53 -3.08
C ARG A 132 22.27 1.92 -3.46
N LEU A 133 21.16 2.62 -3.31
CA LEU A 133 19.83 2.10 -3.65
C LEU A 133 19.70 1.66 -5.12
N TRP A 134 20.51 2.22 -6.01
CA TRP A 134 20.55 1.80 -7.40
C TRP A 134 20.96 0.32 -7.60
N HIS A 135 21.62 -0.31 -6.62
CA HIS A 135 21.92 -1.74 -6.64
C HIS A 135 20.65 -2.61 -6.64
N MET A 136 19.51 -2.06 -6.19
CA MET A 136 18.23 -2.74 -6.20
C MET A 136 17.53 -2.70 -7.57
N ILE A 137 18.08 -1.99 -8.55
CA ILE A 137 17.53 -1.93 -9.91
C ILE A 137 17.98 -3.17 -10.68
N PRO A 138 17.04 -4.06 -11.11
CA PRO A 138 17.40 -5.26 -11.86
C PRO A 138 18.15 -4.93 -13.15
N GLY A 139 19.23 -5.65 -13.41
CA GLY A 139 20.05 -5.48 -14.60
C GLY A 139 21.11 -4.36 -14.51
N ILE A 140 21.01 -3.43 -13.55
CA ILE A 140 22.00 -2.38 -13.28
C ILE A 140 22.79 -2.73 -12.03
N GLY A 141 22.10 -3.15 -10.98
CA GLY A 141 22.69 -3.51 -9.70
C GLY A 141 22.76 -5.01 -9.46
N LEU A 142 23.44 -5.40 -8.37
CA LEU A 142 23.60 -6.77 -7.92
C LEU A 142 22.56 -7.06 -6.81
N MET A 143 21.29 -7.23 -7.21
CA MET A 143 20.17 -7.45 -6.28
C MET A 143 20.25 -8.80 -5.54
N ASN A 144 21.14 -9.69 -5.93
CA ASN A 144 21.31 -11.04 -5.38
C ASN A 144 20.01 -11.88 -5.35
N PHE A 145 19.13 -11.66 -6.32
CA PHE A 145 17.93 -12.44 -6.53
C PHE A 145 18.26 -13.79 -7.21
N PRO A 146 17.69 -14.92 -6.84
CA PRO A 146 16.63 -15.14 -5.85
C PRO A 146 17.12 -15.50 -4.43
N ARG A 147 18.40 -15.37 -4.11
CA ARG A 147 19.00 -15.84 -2.84
C ARG A 147 18.68 -14.92 -1.65
N SER A 148 18.50 -13.64 -1.89
CA SER A 148 18.22 -12.66 -0.83
C SER A 148 16.72 -12.52 -0.59
N ILE A 149 16.28 -12.69 0.66
CA ILE A 149 14.89 -12.46 1.06
C ILE A 149 14.50 -10.98 0.94
N LEU A 150 15.43 -10.06 1.19
CA LEU A 150 15.22 -8.64 0.98
C LEU A 150 14.98 -8.32 -0.51
N ALA A 151 15.67 -9.03 -1.42
CA ALA A 151 15.43 -8.90 -2.85
C ALA A 151 14.01 -9.39 -3.24
N TRP A 152 13.53 -10.47 -2.62
CA TRP A 152 12.16 -10.93 -2.79
C TRP A 152 11.14 -9.90 -2.33
N ASP A 153 11.35 -9.31 -1.14
CA ASP A 153 10.45 -8.27 -0.60
C ASP A 153 10.37 -7.06 -1.54
N ALA A 154 11.52 -6.57 -2.01
CA ALA A 154 11.58 -5.49 -2.98
C ALA A 154 10.86 -5.83 -4.29
N VAL A 155 11.06 -7.04 -4.85
CA VAL A 155 10.40 -7.46 -6.10
C VAL A 155 8.90 -7.55 -5.93
N VAL A 156 8.42 -8.25 -4.89
CA VAL A 156 6.99 -8.48 -4.69
C VAL A 156 6.26 -7.17 -4.39
N LEU A 157 6.86 -6.29 -3.58
CA LEU A 157 6.29 -4.98 -3.25
C LEU A 157 6.16 -4.09 -4.50
N ASN A 158 7.20 -4.02 -5.34
CA ASN A 158 7.16 -3.23 -6.57
C ASN A 158 6.19 -3.82 -7.61
N LEU A 159 6.11 -5.14 -7.74
CA LEU A 159 5.12 -5.77 -8.63
C LEU A 159 3.68 -5.51 -8.16
N TYR A 160 3.45 -5.61 -6.85
CA TYR A 160 2.13 -5.30 -6.27
C TYR A 160 1.77 -3.82 -6.44
N PHE A 161 2.75 -2.91 -6.28
CA PHE A 161 2.59 -1.50 -6.59
C PHE A 161 2.19 -1.28 -8.04
N ALA A 162 2.95 -1.83 -8.98
CA ALA A 162 2.69 -1.67 -10.41
C ALA A 162 1.30 -2.20 -10.80
N LEU A 163 0.89 -3.35 -10.25
CA LEU A 163 -0.41 -3.94 -10.49
C LEU A 163 -1.54 -3.01 -10.02
N ASN A 164 -1.50 -2.56 -8.76
CA ASN A 164 -2.51 -1.65 -8.21
C ASN A 164 -2.52 -0.31 -8.94
N PHE A 165 -1.34 0.23 -9.29
CA PHE A 165 -1.23 1.48 -10.04
C PHE A 165 -1.89 1.39 -11.42
N ILE A 166 -1.69 0.28 -12.15
CA ILE A 166 -2.32 0.04 -13.45
C ILE A 166 -3.83 -0.05 -13.31
N VAL A 167 -4.33 -0.82 -12.33
CA VAL A 167 -5.77 -0.99 -12.09
C VAL A 167 -6.43 0.34 -11.74
N VAL A 168 -5.91 1.05 -10.73
CA VAL A 168 -6.44 2.34 -10.28
C VAL A 168 -6.42 3.37 -11.41
N THR A 169 -5.28 3.52 -12.09
CA THR A 169 -5.14 4.48 -13.19
C THR A 169 -6.12 4.16 -14.32
N HIS A 170 -6.28 2.87 -14.67
CA HIS A 170 -7.22 2.46 -15.69
C HIS A 170 -8.68 2.79 -15.31
N ILE A 171 -9.10 2.46 -14.09
CA ILE A 171 -10.46 2.72 -13.61
C ILE A 171 -10.75 4.22 -13.62
N LEU A 172 -9.86 5.03 -13.04
CA LEU A 172 -10.01 6.49 -12.97
C LEU A 172 -10.01 7.14 -14.38
N TYR A 173 -9.12 6.70 -15.27
CA TYR A 173 -9.07 7.19 -16.65
C TYR A 173 -10.35 6.83 -17.42
N ARG A 174 -10.88 5.63 -17.23
CA ARG A 174 -12.14 5.20 -17.89
C ARG A 174 -13.33 5.99 -17.34
N ALA A 175 -13.38 6.23 -16.02
CA ALA A 175 -14.38 7.09 -15.40
C ALA A 175 -14.32 8.53 -15.94
N PHE A 176 -13.11 9.10 -16.07
CA PHE A 176 -12.90 10.42 -16.67
C PHE A 176 -13.41 10.52 -18.11
N THR A 177 -13.28 9.44 -18.89
CA THR A 177 -13.77 9.40 -20.28
C THR A 177 -15.24 9.00 -20.42
N GLY A 178 -15.97 8.83 -19.30
CA GLY A 178 -17.38 8.42 -19.30
C GLY A 178 -17.61 6.99 -19.80
N ARG A 179 -16.60 6.12 -19.74
CA ARG A 179 -16.66 4.75 -20.25
C ARG A 179 -16.51 3.74 -19.12
N PRO A 180 -17.19 2.60 -19.17
CA PRO A 180 -16.96 1.53 -18.21
C PRO A 180 -15.51 1.00 -18.32
N TYR A 181 -14.96 0.52 -17.20
CA TYR A 181 -13.62 -0.09 -17.22
C TYR A 181 -13.59 -1.35 -18.08
N ASN A 182 -12.42 -1.68 -18.63
CA ASN A 182 -12.25 -2.88 -19.43
C ASN A 182 -12.15 -4.11 -18.52
N ARG A 183 -13.22 -4.90 -18.43
CA ARG A 183 -13.27 -6.11 -17.59
C ARG A 183 -12.20 -7.14 -17.96
N ARG A 184 -11.85 -7.27 -19.25
CA ARG A 184 -10.82 -8.21 -19.72
C ARG A 184 -9.41 -7.85 -19.22
N LEU A 185 -9.18 -6.58 -18.89
CA LEU A 185 -7.92 -6.11 -18.31
C LEU A 185 -7.99 -6.12 -16.77
N VAL A 186 -9.03 -5.52 -16.21
CA VAL A 186 -9.11 -5.27 -14.76
C VAL A 186 -9.33 -6.56 -13.99
N VAL A 187 -10.23 -7.45 -14.42
CA VAL A 187 -10.56 -8.66 -13.65
C VAL A 187 -9.36 -9.59 -13.48
N PRO A 188 -8.57 -9.93 -14.51
CA PRO A 188 -7.37 -10.74 -14.32
C PRO A 188 -6.33 -10.11 -13.40
N LEU A 189 -6.10 -8.79 -13.52
CA LEU A 189 -5.16 -8.07 -12.65
C LEU A 189 -5.63 -8.05 -11.20
N VAL A 190 -6.92 -7.83 -10.98
CA VAL A 190 -7.55 -7.88 -9.66
C VAL A 190 -7.47 -9.28 -9.06
N LEU A 191 -7.71 -10.34 -9.84
CA LEU A 191 -7.53 -11.71 -9.37
C LEU A 191 -6.07 -12.02 -9.04
N LEU A 192 -5.13 -11.49 -9.81
CA LEU A 192 -3.69 -11.61 -9.54
C LEU A 192 -3.29 -10.84 -8.28
N SER A 193 -3.98 -9.74 -7.95
CA SER A 193 -3.67 -8.98 -6.73
C SER A 193 -3.86 -9.79 -5.45
N ILE A 194 -4.74 -10.79 -5.44
CA ILE A 194 -4.99 -11.65 -4.26
C ILE A 194 -3.74 -12.45 -3.87
N PRO A 195 -3.18 -13.33 -4.73
CA PRO A 195 -1.98 -14.07 -4.40
C PRO A 195 -0.76 -13.14 -4.20
N MET A 196 -0.72 -11.99 -4.89
CA MET A 196 0.34 -11.00 -4.69
C MET A 196 0.27 -10.38 -3.29
N ALA A 197 -0.92 -10.06 -2.79
CA ALA A 197 -1.09 -9.55 -1.43
C ALA A 197 -0.73 -10.58 -0.36
N VAL A 198 -1.10 -11.85 -0.56
CA VAL A 198 -0.60 -12.94 0.29
C VAL A 198 0.93 -13.03 0.22
N GLY A 199 1.47 -12.90 -0.99
CA GLY A 199 2.92 -12.92 -1.25
C GLY A 199 3.69 -11.85 -0.50
N ILE A 200 3.25 -10.57 -0.53
CA ILE A 200 3.95 -9.50 0.19
C ILE A 200 3.99 -9.76 1.70
N HIS A 201 2.88 -10.22 2.29
CA HIS A 201 2.83 -10.53 3.74
C HIS A 201 3.73 -11.71 4.10
N THR A 202 3.72 -12.76 3.27
CA THR A 202 4.54 -13.95 3.48
C THR A 202 6.03 -13.63 3.37
N VAL A 203 6.43 -12.86 2.35
CA VAL A 203 7.84 -12.50 2.16
C VAL A 203 8.31 -11.56 3.26
N THR A 204 7.49 -10.57 3.66
CA THR A 204 7.82 -9.69 4.78
C THR A 204 7.93 -10.48 6.10
N ALA A 205 7.04 -11.45 6.36
CA ALA A 205 7.17 -12.33 7.52
C ALA A 205 8.49 -13.13 7.50
N PHE A 206 8.87 -13.68 6.35
CA PHE A 206 10.13 -14.39 6.20
C PHE A 206 11.37 -13.48 6.33
N LEU A 207 11.23 -12.19 6.01
CA LEU A 207 12.28 -11.21 6.25
C LEU A 207 12.59 -11.11 7.76
N TYR A 208 11.56 -11.09 8.62
CA TYR A 208 11.71 -11.13 10.07
C TYR A 208 12.23 -12.49 10.55
N ASN A 209 11.67 -13.57 10.03
CA ASN A 209 12.01 -14.94 10.41
C ASN A 209 13.48 -15.28 10.10
N GLY A 210 14.07 -14.65 9.08
CA GLY A 210 15.47 -14.82 8.67
C GLY A 210 16.48 -14.15 9.59
N LEU A 211 16.05 -13.39 10.62
CA LEU A 211 16.94 -12.71 11.55
C LEU A 211 17.36 -13.61 12.72
N ALA A 212 18.47 -14.31 12.57
CA ALA A 212 19.01 -15.22 13.58
C ALA A 212 19.23 -14.56 14.95
N ALA A 213 19.53 -13.25 14.98
CA ALA A 213 19.71 -12.49 16.21
C ALA A 213 18.39 -12.22 16.98
N ARG A 214 17.25 -12.60 16.42
CA ARG A 214 15.91 -12.40 16.99
C ARG A 214 15.13 -13.71 17.04
N PRO A 215 15.47 -14.65 17.93
CA PRO A 215 14.86 -15.98 17.97
C PRO A 215 13.35 -15.94 18.20
N TYR A 216 12.81 -14.90 18.86
CA TYR A 216 11.38 -14.72 19.06
C TYR A 216 10.62 -14.52 17.70
N TRP A 217 11.28 -13.97 16.68
CA TRP A 217 10.66 -13.83 15.35
C TRP A 217 10.76 -15.10 14.50
N ASN A 218 11.50 -16.10 14.94
CA ASN A 218 11.63 -17.37 14.23
C ASN A 218 10.48 -18.31 14.62
N SER A 219 9.28 -17.98 14.12
CA SER A 219 8.06 -18.73 14.35
C SER A 219 7.46 -19.23 13.04
N SER A 220 7.06 -20.50 13.00
CA SER A 220 6.42 -21.09 11.81
C SER A 220 5.04 -20.48 11.46
N ILE A 221 4.40 -19.84 12.45
CA ILE A 221 3.08 -19.21 12.29
C ILE A 221 3.16 -17.70 12.01
N LEU A 222 4.38 -17.13 11.89
CA LEU A 222 4.55 -15.69 11.70
C LEU A 222 3.87 -15.16 10.41
N ALA A 223 3.95 -15.90 9.29
CA ALA A 223 3.31 -15.51 8.05
C ALA A 223 1.76 -15.53 8.15
N PRO A 224 1.11 -16.56 8.68
CA PRO A 224 -0.32 -16.53 9.01
C PRO A 224 -0.72 -15.39 9.96
N GLN A 225 0.10 -15.07 10.98
CA GLN A 225 -0.14 -13.95 11.89
C GLN A 225 -0.10 -12.60 11.16
N PHE A 226 0.92 -12.37 10.33
CA PHE A 226 1.03 -11.15 9.53
C PHE A 226 -0.20 -10.98 8.63
N LEU A 227 -0.65 -12.06 7.99
CA LEU A 227 -1.83 -12.02 7.14
C LEU A 227 -3.10 -11.74 7.93
N ALA A 228 -3.31 -12.41 9.08
CA ALA A 228 -4.46 -12.16 9.93
C ALA A 228 -4.47 -10.73 10.49
N SER A 229 -3.32 -10.23 10.94
CA SER A 229 -3.14 -8.84 11.39
C SER A 229 -3.42 -7.83 10.27
N ALA A 230 -3.00 -8.12 9.04
CA ALA A 230 -3.27 -7.28 7.87
C ALA A 230 -4.77 -7.15 7.58
N PHE A 231 -5.51 -8.25 7.68
CA PHE A 231 -6.98 -8.23 7.55
C PHE A 231 -7.71 -7.55 8.72
N CYS A 232 -7.01 -7.22 9.80
CA CYS A 232 -7.50 -6.32 10.83
C CYS A 232 -7.13 -4.86 10.52
N ALA A 233 -5.84 -4.58 10.32
CA ALA A 233 -5.31 -3.22 10.19
C ALA A 233 -5.80 -2.51 8.92
N GLY A 234 -5.79 -3.19 7.78
CA GLY A 234 -6.22 -2.64 6.51
C GLY A 234 -7.68 -2.17 6.52
N PRO A 235 -8.64 -3.06 6.81
CA PRO A 235 -10.05 -2.69 6.94
C PRO A 235 -10.33 -1.65 8.03
N ALA A 236 -9.60 -1.66 9.15
CA ALA A 236 -9.75 -0.66 10.21
C ALA A 236 -9.43 0.76 9.70
N ILE A 237 -8.28 0.94 9.05
CA ILE A 237 -7.91 2.23 8.45
C ILE A 237 -8.91 2.62 7.36
N LEU A 238 -9.33 1.66 6.52
CA LEU A 238 -10.34 1.92 5.50
C LEU A 238 -11.67 2.40 6.09
N LEU A 239 -12.16 1.77 7.16
CA LEU A 239 -13.37 2.19 7.85
C LEU A 239 -13.26 3.61 8.40
N ILE A 240 -12.11 3.97 8.99
CA ILE A 240 -11.84 5.34 9.46
C ILE A 240 -11.90 6.30 8.27
N VAL A 241 -11.23 6.01 7.16
CA VAL A 241 -11.24 6.85 5.95
C VAL A 241 -12.66 7.02 5.41
N LEU A 242 -13.44 5.94 5.32
CA LEU A 242 -14.82 5.98 4.83
C LEU A 242 -15.72 6.81 5.75
N GLN A 243 -15.57 6.69 7.08
CA GLN A 243 -16.33 7.51 8.05
C GLN A 243 -15.95 8.99 7.96
N LEU A 244 -14.66 9.31 7.79
CA LEU A 244 -14.21 10.68 7.56
C LEU A 244 -14.78 11.25 6.25
N LEU A 245 -14.79 10.47 5.18
CA LEU A 245 -15.41 10.86 3.91
C LEU A 245 -16.91 11.16 4.09
N GLN A 246 -17.65 10.32 4.77
CA GLN A 246 -19.07 10.59 5.07
C GLN A 246 -19.26 11.84 5.94
N ARG A 247 -18.36 12.09 6.89
CA ARG A 247 -18.47 13.24 7.80
C ARG A 247 -18.17 14.58 7.13
N PHE A 248 -17.16 14.62 6.24
CA PHE A 248 -16.65 15.84 5.66
C PHE A 248 -17.06 16.08 4.21
N THR A 249 -17.71 15.10 3.58
CA THR A 249 -18.16 15.21 2.19
C THR A 249 -19.65 14.83 2.08
N ARG A 250 -20.23 15.05 0.91
CA ARG A 250 -21.60 14.62 0.57
C ARG A 250 -21.64 13.20 -0.02
N PHE A 251 -20.54 12.45 0.11
CA PHE A 251 -20.48 11.10 -0.42
C PHE A 251 -21.24 10.14 0.51
N GLU A 252 -22.30 9.53 0.00
CA GLU A 252 -23.09 8.57 0.74
C GLU A 252 -22.54 7.17 0.57
N ILE A 253 -22.26 6.49 1.68
CA ILE A 253 -21.80 5.10 1.72
C ILE A 253 -22.92 4.25 2.32
N GLN A 254 -23.26 3.16 1.66
CA GLN A 254 -24.28 2.24 2.16
C GLN A 254 -23.84 1.61 3.47
N LYS A 255 -24.71 1.62 4.47
CA LYS A 255 -24.42 1.06 5.81
C LYS A 255 -24.01 -0.42 5.75
N ASP A 256 -24.63 -1.18 4.85
CA ASP A 256 -24.32 -2.60 4.65
C ASP A 256 -22.86 -2.84 4.25
N ALA A 257 -22.26 -1.92 3.48
CA ALA A 257 -20.85 -2.00 3.14
C ALA A 257 -19.95 -1.82 4.38
N ILE A 258 -20.25 -0.81 5.21
CA ILE A 258 -19.51 -0.54 6.46
C ILE A 258 -19.62 -1.74 7.42
N TRP A 259 -20.85 -2.25 7.62
CA TRP A 259 -21.07 -3.40 8.50
C TRP A 259 -20.38 -4.66 8.00
N LYS A 260 -20.38 -4.92 6.69
CA LYS A 260 -19.70 -6.09 6.12
C LYS A 260 -18.18 -6.02 6.28
N ILE A 261 -17.59 -4.85 6.09
CA ILE A 261 -16.15 -4.66 6.33
C ILE A 261 -15.82 -4.88 7.81
N ALA A 262 -16.64 -4.32 8.72
CA ALA A 262 -16.45 -4.49 10.15
C ALA A 262 -16.60 -5.95 10.59
N GLU A 263 -17.56 -6.68 10.02
CA GLU A 263 -17.76 -8.12 10.25
C GLU A 263 -16.54 -8.94 9.82
N LEU A 264 -16.04 -8.72 8.61
CA LEU A 264 -14.83 -9.41 8.10
C LEU A 264 -13.60 -9.10 8.96
N MET A 265 -13.46 -7.84 9.38
CA MET A 265 -12.40 -7.41 10.29
C MET A 265 -12.51 -8.13 11.64
N ALA A 266 -13.73 -8.29 12.19
CA ALA A 266 -13.93 -8.99 13.45
C ALA A 266 -13.52 -10.47 13.36
N TYR A 267 -13.87 -11.18 12.28
CA TYR A 267 -13.41 -12.55 12.07
C TYR A 267 -11.88 -12.64 11.99
N ALA A 268 -11.25 -11.72 11.27
CA ALA A 268 -9.79 -11.65 11.20
C ALA A 268 -9.17 -11.35 12.58
N ALA A 269 -9.80 -10.50 13.40
CA ALA A 269 -9.33 -10.18 14.74
C ALA A 269 -9.35 -11.40 15.69
N PHE A 270 -10.42 -12.22 15.63
CA PHE A 270 -10.46 -13.47 16.39
C PHE A 270 -9.38 -14.44 15.95
N LEU A 271 -9.18 -14.61 14.65
CA LEU A 271 -8.09 -15.45 14.12
C LEU A 271 -6.72 -14.93 14.55
N ASN A 272 -6.50 -13.62 14.45
CA ASN A 272 -5.24 -13.00 14.87
C ASN A 272 -4.96 -13.20 16.36
N LEU A 273 -5.99 -13.01 17.21
CA LEU A 273 -5.89 -13.27 18.64
C LEU A 273 -5.55 -14.74 18.93
N PHE A 274 -6.23 -15.67 18.26
CA PHE A 274 -5.95 -17.10 18.39
C PHE A 274 -4.49 -17.44 18.05
N LEU A 275 -3.98 -16.92 16.93
CA LEU A 275 -2.61 -17.18 16.50
C LEU A 275 -1.57 -16.59 17.49
N HIS A 276 -1.83 -15.39 18.06
CA HIS A 276 -0.96 -14.81 19.09
C HIS A 276 -0.99 -15.63 20.37
N CYS A 277 -2.16 -16.10 20.80
CA CYS A 277 -2.24 -17.00 21.96
C CYS A 277 -1.52 -18.32 21.70
N ALA A 278 -1.65 -18.90 20.50
CA ALA A 278 -0.98 -20.14 20.15
C ALA A 278 0.56 -20.00 20.10
N GLU A 279 1.07 -18.80 19.80
CA GLU A 279 2.52 -18.55 19.85
C GLU A 279 3.06 -18.39 21.27
N ALA A 280 2.22 -17.92 22.20
CA ALA A 280 2.62 -17.69 23.59
C ALA A 280 2.76 -18.98 24.39
N PHE A 281 2.23 -20.12 23.91
CA PHE A 281 2.32 -21.46 24.52
C PHE A 281 3.30 -22.36 23.79
#